data_a75559a6f41ba9a63fc8fbd756203988
#
_entry.id   a75559a6f41ba9a63fc8fbd756203988
#
_cell.length_a   1.000
_cell.length_b   1.000
_cell.length_c   1.000
_cell.angle_alpha   90.00
_cell.angle_beta   90.00
_cell.angle_gamma   90.00
#
_symmetry.space_group_name_H-M   'P 1'
#
loop_
_entity.id
_entity.type
_entity.pdbx_description
1 polymer ?
#
loop_
_entity_poly.entity_id
_entity_poly.type
_entity_poly.pdbx_seq_one_letter_code
_entity_poly.pdbx_strand_id
1 'polypeptide(L)'
;MSFTGHESHTHDHPLLVHVISGSVVIDIARRGDRPDQRIVADAGTGVWLGTGVEHAVAENRDSILIGPRLSPDTQPPDGCLRISRFPELHDLTLRILAASPRSAEDKHVFRVRLDALLRGLVEQTFALPQPSHRTVAEIVESPLALVLPLVEVALAHALSPRHIERFFRDDLGLRFVEWRTRARLNRALAHLRAGATQRSAARAVGYASADGLIKAAQRQTGLDREMLVADFVGAFEAWRR
;
A
#
# COMPACT_ATOMS: atom_id res chain seq x y z
N MET A 1 30.44 2.56 7.10
CA MET A 1 29.31 3.18 6.37
C MET A 1 29.08 4.55 7.03
N SER A 2 29.17 5.63 6.28
CA SER A 2 28.89 6.97 6.81
C SER A 2 27.45 7.30 6.49
N PHE A 3 26.59 7.40 7.50
CA PHE A 3 25.23 7.88 7.36
C PHE A 3 25.24 9.42 7.46
N THR A 4 24.70 10.09 6.45
CA THR A 4 24.32 11.49 6.56
C THR A 4 22.85 11.49 6.98
N GLY A 5 22.55 11.93 8.19
CA GLY A 5 21.19 11.93 8.73
C GLY A 5 20.69 13.34 8.99
N HIS A 6 19.39 13.53 8.90
CA HIS A 6 18.73 14.71 9.46
C HIS A 6 18.52 14.49 10.96
N GLU A 7 18.78 15.55 11.75
CA GLU A 7 18.45 15.56 13.18
C GLU A 7 16.95 15.30 13.39
N SER A 8 16.58 14.78 14.57
CA SER A 8 15.19 14.53 14.92
C SER A 8 14.35 15.80 14.80
N HIS A 9 13.25 15.72 14.06
CA HIS A 9 12.36 16.86 13.80
C HIS A 9 10.92 16.41 13.60
N THR A 10 10.00 17.37 13.52
CA THR A 10 8.58 17.17 13.26
C THR A 10 8.12 18.03 12.08
N HIS A 11 7.00 17.64 11.47
CA HIS A 11 6.33 18.43 10.44
C HIS A 11 4.92 18.84 10.89
N ASP A 12 4.45 20.00 10.43
CA ASP A 12 3.08 20.50 10.61
C ASP A 12 2.07 19.86 9.65
N HIS A 13 2.50 18.88 8.87
CA HIS A 13 1.71 18.16 7.86
C HIS A 13 2.14 16.69 7.83
N PRO A 14 1.28 15.79 7.33
CA PRO A 14 1.67 14.41 7.09
C PRO A 14 2.65 14.33 5.90
N LEU A 15 3.56 13.36 5.98
CA LEU A 15 4.65 13.19 5.03
C LEU A 15 4.76 11.73 4.59
N LEU A 16 5.06 11.52 3.33
CA LEU A 16 5.52 10.23 2.83
C LEU A 16 7.03 10.25 2.66
N VAL A 17 7.75 9.34 3.31
CA VAL A 17 9.15 9.04 2.98
C VAL A 17 9.14 7.80 2.11
N HIS A 18 9.49 7.93 0.82
CA HIS A 18 9.52 6.80 -0.12
C HIS A 18 10.90 6.65 -0.73
N VAL A 19 11.43 5.42 -0.68
CA VAL A 19 12.76 5.08 -1.18
C VAL A 19 12.69 4.68 -2.65
N ILE A 20 13.33 5.46 -3.51
CA ILE A 20 13.45 5.19 -4.94
C ILE A 20 14.55 4.16 -5.21
N SER A 21 15.73 4.37 -4.59
CA SER A 21 16.86 3.45 -4.68
C SER A 21 17.67 3.45 -3.39
N GLY A 22 18.41 2.39 -3.14
CA GLY A 22 19.17 2.22 -1.91
C GLY A 22 18.30 1.84 -0.71
N SER A 23 18.70 2.31 0.48
CA SER A 23 17.98 2.08 1.73
C SER A 23 18.16 3.24 2.70
N VAL A 24 17.16 3.45 3.56
CA VAL A 24 17.18 4.45 4.63
C VAL A 24 16.77 3.84 5.95
N VAL A 25 17.26 4.40 7.03
CA VAL A 25 16.81 4.10 8.40
C VAL A 25 15.99 5.27 8.89
N ILE A 26 14.79 5.01 9.36
CA ILE A 26 13.89 6.00 9.93
C ILE A 26 13.69 5.66 11.40
N ASP A 27 14.17 6.51 12.27
CA ASP A 27 13.95 6.42 13.70
C ASP A 27 12.75 7.30 14.07
N ILE A 28 11.73 6.70 14.68
CA ILE A 28 10.49 7.37 15.10
C ILE A 28 10.49 7.40 16.60
N ALA A 29 10.43 8.59 17.18
CA ALA A 29 10.39 8.79 18.61
C ALA A 29 9.08 8.30 19.23
N ARG A 30 9.15 7.93 20.50
CA ARG A 30 8.02 7.46 21.29
C ARG A 30 6.84 8.44 21.25
N ARG A 31 5.64 7.90 21.05
CA ARG A 31 4.40 8.68 21.11
C ARG A 31 3.38 8.00 22.03
N GLY A 32 3.12 8.62 23.18
CA GLY A 32 2.25 8.04 24.21
C GLY A 32 2.81 6.71 24.74
N ASP A 33 2.02 5.65 24.69
CA ASP A 33 2.41 4.31 25.15
C ASP A 33 3.20 3.49 24.13
N ARG A 34 3.45 4.04 22.93
CA ARG A 34 4.20 3.34 21.87
C ARG A 34 5.70 3.53 22.07
N PRO A 35 6.50 2.46 22.00
CA PRO A 35 7.95 2.55 22.09
C PRO A 35 8.55 3.25 20.87
N ASP A 36 9.82 3.66 20.98
CA ASP A 36 10.64 4.07 19.86
C ASP A 36 10.65 2.97 18.79
N GLN A 37 10.54 3.37 17.53
CA GLN A 37 10.57 2.45 16.40
C GLN A 37 11.72 2.78 15.47
N ARG A 38 12.44 1.76 15.05
CA ARG A 38 13.43 1.86 13.98
C ARG A 38 12.95 1.08 12.77
N ILE A 39 12.73 1.78 11.66
CA ILE A 39 12.26 1.22 10.40
C ILE A 39 13.39 1.29 9.37
N VAL A 40 13.76 0.16 8.80
CA VAL A 40 14.61 0.11 7.62
C VAL A 40 13.70 0.03 6.40
N ALA A 41 13.82 0.98 5.50
CA ALA A 41 13.08 1.04 4.26
C ALA A 41 14.04 0.90 3.07
N ASP A 42 13.75 -0.07 2.21
CA ASP A 42 14.51 -0.38 0.99
C ASP A 42 13.80 0.16 -0.26
N ALA A 43 14.46 0.12 -1.40
CA ALA A 43 13.91 0.57 -2.68
C ALA A 43 12.50 0.00 -2.95
N GLY A 44 11.58 0.88 -3.31
CA GLY A 44 10.17 0.58 -3.55
C GLY A 44 9.29 0.50 -2.29
N THR A 45 9.87 0.72 -1.10
CA THR A 45 9.13 0.79 0.18
C THR A 45 9.13 2.22 0.72
N GLY A 46 8.36 2.47 1.78
CA GLY A 46 8.29 3.80 2.39
C GLY A 46 7.68 3.81 3.77
N VAL A 47 7.64 4.99 4.36
CA VAL A 47 6.96 5.24 5.64
C VAL A 47 6.08 6.47 5.48
N TRP A 48 4.81 6.30 5.83
CA TRP A 48 3.85 7.39 5.89
C TRP A 48 3.79 7.87 7.33
N LEU A 49 4.18 9.13 7.53
CA LEU A 49 4.26 9.79 8.82
C LEU A 49 3.11 10.77 8.97
N GLY A 50 2.46 10.74 10.11
CA GLY A 50 1.41 11.69 10.46
C GLY A 50 1.96 13.03 10.93
N THR A 51 1.10 14.02 10.99
CA THR A 51 1.43 15.35 11.52
C THR A 51 1.99 15.26 12.95
N GLY A 52 3.08 15.96 13.20
CA GLY A 52 3.70 16.05 14.52
C GLY A 52 4.42 14.78 14.98
N VAL A 53 4.62 13.81 14.11
CA VAL A 53 5.44 12.62 14.42
C VAL A 53 6.90 13.01 14.39
N GLU A 54 7.56 12.91 15.55
CA GLU A 54 8.99 13.16 15.68
C GLU A 54 9.78 12.00 15.08
N HIS A 55 10.67 12.31 14.15
CA HIS A 55 11.46 11.31 13.45
C HIS A 55 12.80 11.85 12.97
N ALA A 56 13.75 10.93 12.77
CA ALA A 56 15.03 11.17 12.12
C ALA A 56 15.19 10.22 10.93
N VAL A 57 15.78 10.71 9.85
CA VAL A 57 16.04 9.90 8.63
C VAL A 57 17.53 9.84 8.41
N ALA A 58 18.10 8.64 8.43
CA ALA A 58 19.50 8.39 8.10
C ALA A 58 19.60 7.71 6.74
N GLU A 59 20.22 8.40 5.78
CA GLU A 59 20.38 7.94 4.40
C GLU A 59 21.73 7.24 4.20
N ASN A 60 21.76 6.19 3.39
CA ASN A 60 23.00 5.68 2.84
C ASN A 60 23.42 6.58 1.67
N ARG A 61 24.73 6.77 1.43
CA ARG A 61 25.26 7.73 0.43
C ARG A 61 24.69 7.57 -0.99
N ASP A 62 24.27 6.37 -1.36
CA ASP A 62 23.76 6.07 -2.70
C ASP A 62 22.22 5.94 -2.72
N SER A 63 21.55 6.41 -1.66
CA SER A 63 20.09 6.34 -1.58
C SER A 63 19.44 7.56 -2.20
N ILE A 64 18.36 7.31 -2.93
CA ILE A 64 17.46 8.36 -3.45
C ILE A 64 16.12 8.16 -2.79
N LEU A 65 15.64 9.18 -2.11
CA LEU A 65 14.32 9.20 -1.51
C LEU A 65 13.55 10.44 -1.93
N ILE A 66 12.25 10.37 -1.80
CA ILE A 66 11.35 11.49 -2.02
C ILE A 66 10.44 11.66 -0.80
N GLY A 67 10.29 12.90 -0.35
CA GLY A 67 9.48 13.27 0.81
C GLY A 67 8.32 14.21 0.43
N PRO A 68 7.33 13.76 -0.38
CA PRO A 68 6.22 14.62 -0.76
C PRO A 68 5.32 14.94 0.43
N ARG A 69 4.93 16.20 0.52
CA ARG A 69 3.92 16.74 1.42
C ARG A 69 2.54 16.19 1.06
N LEU A 70 1.78 15.72 2.03
CA LEU A 70 0.42 15.23 1.87
C LEU A 70 -0.60 16.28 2.35
N SER A 71 -1.88 16.08 2.02
CA SER A 71 -2.95 16.91 2.54
C SER A 71 -3.16 16.66 4.05
N PRO A 72 -3.56 17.68 4.83
CA PRO A 72 -3.67 17.56 6.29
C PRO A 72 -4.59 16.43 6.78
N ASP A 73 -5.60 16.09 5.99
CA ASP A 73 -6.56 15.01 6.25
C ASP A 73 -6.06 13.61 5.82
N THR A 74 -4.91 13.54 5.14
CA THR A 74 -4.28 12.28 4.74
C THR A 74 -3.35 11.80 5.86
N GLN A 75 -3.94 11.25 6.93
CA GLN A 75 -3.21 10.78 8.10
C GLN A 75 -3.06 9.25 8.08
N PRO A 76 -1.89 8.72 8.47
CA PRO A 76 -1.74 7.29 8.64
C PRO A 76 -2.47 6.82 9.90
N PRO A 77 -2.91 5.57 9.96
CA PRO A 77 -3.38 4.98 11.20
C PRO A 77 -2.27 5.03 12.24
N ASP A 78 -2.65 5.33 13.47
CA ASP A 78 -1.72 5.25 14.61
C ASP A 78 -0.47 6.16 14.55
N GLY A 79 -0.47 7.18 13.70
CA GLY A 79 0.59 8.18 13.59
C GLY A 79 1.70 7.81 12.60
N CYS A 80 1.94 6.54 12.31
CA CYS A 80 2.84 6.11 11.24
C CYS A 80 2.42 4.77 10.64
N LEU A 81 2.71 4.59 9.35
CA LEU A 81 2.47 3.33 8.64
C LEU A 81 3.68 3.01 7.76
N ARG A 82 4.29 1.83 7.98
CA ARG A 82 5.24 1.28 7.02
C ARG A 82 4.49 0.81 5.78
N ILE A 83 4.93 1.26 4.61
CA ILE A 83 4.37 0.86 3.32
C ILE A 83 5.34 -0.14 2.70
N SER A 84 4.91 -1.38 2.58
CA SER A 84 5.60 -2.42 1.82
C SER A 84 5.61 -2.07 0.33
N ARG A 85 6.29 -2.85 -0.49
CA ARG A 85 6.36 -2.60 -1.94
C ARG A 85 4.97 -2.43 -2.55
N PHE A 86 4.70 -1.22 -3.01
CA PHE A 86 3.47 -0.82 -3.66
C PHE A 86 3.82 -0.21 -5.02
N PRO A 87 3.82 -1.00 -6.11
CA PRO A 87 4.31 -0.57 -7.42
C PRO A 87 3.71 0.74 -7.90
N GLU A 88 2.42 0.96 -7.70
CA GLU A 88 1.72 2.15 -8.16
C GLU A 88 2.16 3.41 -7.42
N LEU A 89 2.44 3.28 -6.13
CA LEU A 89 3.01 4.37 -5.34
C LEU A 89 4.43 4.66 -5.80
N HIS A 90 5.22 3.61 -6.07
CA HIS A 90 6.57 3.73 -6.59
C HIS A 90 6.57 4.42 -7.96
N ASP A 91 5.73 3.99 -8.91
CA ASP A 91 5.58 4.61 -10.23
C ASP A 91 5.16 6.07 -10.13
N LEU A 92 4.22 6.39 -9.22
CA LEU A 92 3.78 7.78 -9.01
C LEU A 92 4.93 8.63 -8.45
N THR A 93 5.71 8.12 -7.50
CA THR A 93 6.85 8.85 -6.93
C THR A 93 7.97 9.03 -7.96
N LEU A 94 8.22 8.06 -8.84
CA LEU A 94 9.13 8.23 -9.99
C LEU A 94 8.65 9.32 -10.95
N ARG A 95 7.35 9.39 -11.24
CA ARG A 95 6.77 10.46 -12.07
C ARG A 95 6.90 11.83 -11.43
N ILE A 96 6.73 11.94 -10.12
CA ILE A 96 6.94 13.19 -9.37
C ILE A 96 8.41 13.63 -9.49
N LEU A 97 9.34 12.70 -9.29
CA LEU A 97 10.77 12.98 -9.41
C LEU A 97 11.13 13.43 -10.82
N ALA A 98 10.66 12.73 -11.85
CA ALA A 98 10.92 13.05 -13.26
C ALA A 98 10.30 14.39 -13.68
N ALA A 99 9.06 14.67 -13.25
CA ALA A 99 8.35 15.91 -13.56
C ALA A 99 8.94 17.11 -12.82
N SER A 100 9.57 16.88 -11.66
CA SER A 100 10.16 17.94 -10.81
C SER A 100 9.22 19.15 -10.65
N PRO A 101 7.97 18.98 -10.14
CA PRO A 101 6.94 20.00 -10.12
C PRO A 101 7.37 21.22 -9.32
N ARG A 102 7.32 22.40 -9.92
CA ARG A 102 7.74 23.66 -9.29
C ARG A 102 6.56 24.51 -8.87
N SER A 103 5.49 24.57 -9.70
CA SER A 103 4.31 25.36 -9.40
C SER A 103 3.46 24.72 -8.29
N ALA A 104 2.67 25.53 -7.60
CA ALA A 104 1.72 25.03 -6.60
C ALA A 104 0.65 24.13 -7.22
N GLU A 105 0.24 24.43 -8.45
CA GLU A 105 -0.75 23.68 -9.22
C GLU A 105 -0.24 22.29 -9.60
N ASP A 106 0.97 22.20 -10.17
CA ASP A 106 1.59 20.91 -10.51
C ASP A 106 1.75 20.03 -9.26
N LYS A 107 2.25 20.60 -8.16
CA LYS A 107 2.37 19.91 -6.87
C LYS A 107 1.01 19.44 -6.35
N HIS A 108 -0.05 20.22 -6.55
CA HIS A 108 -1.40 19.85 -6.11
C HIS A 108 -1.91 18.62 -6.85
N VAL A 109 -1.74 18.54 -8.17
CA VAL A 109 -2.17 17.39 -8.98
C VAL A 109 -1.53 16.09 -8.48
N PHE A 110 -0.23 16.10 -8.21
CA PHE A 110 0.47 14.93 -7.68
C PHE A 110 0.06 14.61 -6.24
N ARG A 111 -0.14 15.62 -5.40
CA ARG A 111 -0.58 15.44 -4.03
C ARG A 111 -1.94 14.76 -3.94
N VAL A 112 -2.93 15.21 -4.73
CA VAL A 112 -4.26 14.59 -4.77
C VAL A 112 -4.18 13.10 -5.11
N ARG A 113 -3.31 12.72 -6.06
CA ARG A 113 -3.11 11.30 -6.42
C ARG A 113 -2.43 10.50 -5.31
N LEU A 114 -1.42 11.07 -4.65
CA LEU A 114 -0.75 10.43 -3.51
C LEU A 114 -1.72 10.21 -2.36
N ASP A 115 -2.49 11.24 -2.01
CA ASP A 115 -3.50 11.18 -0.95
C ASP A 115 -4.53 10.07 -1.23
N ALA A 116 -5.03 9.98 -2.46
CA ALA A 116 -5.99 8.96 -2.84
C ALA A 116 -5.41 7.54 -2.73
N LEU A 117 -4.16 7.33 -3.19
CA LEU A 117 -3.49 6.03 -3.06
C LEU A 117 -3.28 5.65 -1.58
N LEU A 118 -2.80 6.57 -0.76
CA LEU A 118 -2.50 6.32 0.65
C LEU A 118 -3.78 6.07 1.46
N ARG A 119 -4.82 6.87 1.26
CA ARG A 119 -6.12 6.62 1.90
C ARG A 119 -6.70 5.27 1.48
N GLY A 120 -6.59 4.93 0.19
CA GLY A 120 -7.01 3.63 -0.31
C GLY A 120 -6.28 2.44 0.31
N LEU A 121 -5.04 2.62 0.80
CA LEU A 121 -4.30 1.58 1.54
C LEU A 121 -4.90 1.30 2.92
N VAL A 122 -5.39 2.32 3.60
CA VAL A 122 -5.93 2.19 4.98
C VAL A 122 -7.44 2.02 5.01
N GLU A 123 -8.15 2.50 4.01
CA GLU A 123 -9.59 2.28 3.83
C GLU A 123 -9.88 0.91 3.24
N GLN A 124 -9.63 -0.14 4.04
CA GLN A 124 -9.95 -1.49 3.63
C GLN A 124 -11.47 -1.69 3.62
N THR A 125 -12.02 -1.95 2.43
CA THR A 125 -13.43 -2.32 2.27
C THR A 125 -13.67 -3.74 2.80
N PHE A 126 -12.70 -4.63 2.59
CA PHE A 126 -12.72 -5.99 3.13
C PHE A 126 -11.69 -6.12 4.23
N ALA A 127 -12.10 -6.58 5.39
CA ALA A 127 -11.18 -6.87 6.49
C ALA A 127 -10.17 -7.94 6.08
N LEU A 128 -8.90 -7.64 6.29
CA LEU A 128 -7.78 -8.57 6.14
C LEU A 128 -7.16 -8.78 7.51
N PRO A 129 -7.28 -9.99 8.09
CA PRO A 129 -6.66 -10.30 9.38
C PRO A 129 -5.14 -10.09 9.32
N GLN A 130 -4.57 -9.59 10.41
CA GLN A 130 -3.13 -9.42 10.53
C GLN A 130 -2.46 -10.77 10.76
N PRO A 131 -1.43 -11.12 9.97
CA PRO A 131 -0.73 -12.37 10.15
C PRO A 131 0.13 -12.35 11.43
N SER A 132 0.12 -13.47 12.17
CA SER A 132 1.02 -13.72 13.29
C SER A 132 2.15 -14.68 12.90
N HIS A 133 1.91 -15.54 11.93
CA HIS A 133 2.90 -16.50 11.43
C HIS A 133 3.85 -15.82 10.44
N ARG A 134 5.17 -15.89 10.67
CA ARG A 134 6.21 -15.21 9.88
C ARG A 134 6.06 -15.44 8.37
N THR A 135 5.91 -16.69 7.94
CA THR A 135 5.81 -17.02 6.51
C THR A 135 4.52 -16.44 5.89
N VAL A 136 3.40 -16.40 6.64
CA VAL A 136 2.16 -15.79 6.18
C VAL A 136 2.37 -14.28 6.01
N ALA A 137 3.05 -13.63 6.96
CA ALA A 137 3.39 -12.22 6.88
C ALA A 137 4.24 -11.90 5.64
N GLU A 138 5.29 -12.70 5.39
CA GLU A 138 6.15 -12.57 4.21
C GLU A 138 5.36 -12.71 2.89
N ILE A 139 4.41 -13.65 2.82
CA ILE A 139 3.55 -13.84 1.65
C ILE A 139 2.57 -12.66 1.49
N VAL A 140 1.91 -12.26 2.57
CA VAL A 140 0.93 -11.14 2.57
C VAL A 140 1.58 -9.82 2.17
N GLU A 141 2.81 -9.58 2.58
CA GLU A 141 3.59 -8.38 2.23
C GLU A 141 4.12 -8.40 0.79
N SER A 142 4.17 -9.58 0.15
CA SER A 142 4.68 -9.71 -1.21
C SER A 142 3.63 -9.27 -2.25
N PRO A 143 3.92 -8.26 -3.10
CA PRO A 143 3.04 -7.90 -4.22
C PRO A 143 2.80 -9.07 -5.17
N LEU A 144 3.77 -9.99 -5.30
CA LEU A 144 3.68 -11.17 -6.16
C LEU A 144 2.59 -12.13 -5.72
N ALA A 145 2.25 -12.17 -4.43
CA ALA A 145 1.14 -12.98 -3.93
C ALA A 145 -0.22 -12.59 -4.52
N LEU A 146 -0.36 -11.36 -5.00
CA LEU A 146 -1.58 -10.91 -5.67
C LEU A 146 -1.66 -11.39 -7.13
N VAL A 147 -0.55 -11.48 -7.83
CA VAL A 147 -0.53 -11.70 -9.30
C VAL A 147 -0.12 -13.11 -9.71
N LEU A 148 0.81 -13.74 -9.01
CA LEU A 148 1.33 -15.07 -9.36
C LEU A 148 0.33 -16.20 -9.03
N PRO A 149 0.33 -17.30 -9.80
CA PRO A 149 -0.34 -18.54 -9.41
C PRO A 149 0.12 -19.03 -8.03
N LEU A 150 -0.77 -19.69 -7.28
CA LEU A 150 -0.44 -20.19 -5.93
C LEU A 150 0.78 -21.14 -5.93
N VAL A 151 0.95 -21.92 -7.00
CA VAL A 151 2.08 -22.82 -7.13
C VAL A 151 3.42 -22.07 -7.20
N GLU A 152 3.46 -20.94 -7.87
CA GLU A 152 4.66 -20.10 -7.97
C GLU A 152 4.94 -19.37 -6.66
N VAL A 153 3.88 -18.87 -5.98
CA VAL A 153 4.01 -18.31 -4.62
C VAL A 153 4.56 -19.36 -3.66
N ALA A 154 4.07 -20.60 -3.72
CA ALA A 154 4.53 -21.68 -2.89
C ALA A 154 6.02 -22.02 -3.16
N LEU A 155 6.39 -22.09 -4.43
CA LEU A 155 7.78 -22.36 -4.83
C LEU A 155 8.74 -21.28 -4.32
N ALA A 156 8.35 -20.00 -4.42
CA ALA A 156 9.15 -18.87 -3.93
C ALA A 156 9.45 -18.93 -2.41
N HIS A 157 8.61 -19.62 -1.65
CA HIS A 157 8.76 -19.79 -0.20
C HIS A 157 9.21 -21.22 0.21
N ALA A 158 9.65 -22.04 -0.75
CA ALA A 158 10.03 -23.45 -0.55
C ALA A 158 8.92 -24.29 0.14
N LEU A 159 7.65 -23.99 -0.21
CA LEU A 159 6.45 -24.63 0.31
C LEU A 159 5.66 -25.32 -0.79
N SER A 160 4.74 -26.23 -0.41
CA SER A 160 3.69 -26.69 -1.31
C SER A 160 2.46 -25.77 -1.23
N PRO A 161 1.62 -25.73 -2.28
CA PRO A 161 0.34 -25.01 -2.24
C PRO A 161 -0.54 -25.42 -1.04
N ARG A 162 -0.53 -26.69 -0.67
CA ARG A 162 -1.26 -27.23 0.48
C ARG A 162 -0.76 -26.66 1.82
N HIS A 163 0.55 -26.41 1.96
CA HIS A 163 1.12 -25.78 3.15
C HIS A 163 0.68 -24.32 3.25
N ILE A 164 0.69 -23.57 2.14
CA ILE A 164 0.19 -22.17 2.14
C ILE A 164 -1.30 -22.14 2.51
N GLU A 165 -2.14 -22.99 1.90
CA GLU A 165 -3.57 -23.04 2.23
C GLU A 165 -3.81 -23.36 3.71
N ARG A 166 -3.02 -24.27 4.29
CA ARG A 166 -3.09 -24.58 5.71
C ARG A 166 -2.68 -23.40 6.57
N PHE A 167 -1.51 -22.80 6.32
CA PHE A 167 -1.00 -21.66 7.08
C PHE A 167 -1.96 -20.47 7.06
N PHE A 168 -2.52 -20.15 5.89
CA PHE A 168 -3.51 -19.08 5.77
C PHE A 168 -4.78 -19.37 6.56
N ARG A 169 -5.25 -20.61 6.56
CA ARG A 169 -6.43 -21.01 7.31
C ARG A 169 -6.19 -20.96 8.82
N ASP A 170 -5.04 -21.48 9.26
CA ASP A 170 -4.70 -21.58 10.67
C ASP A 170 -4.40 -20.20 11.28
N ASP A 171 -3.75 -19.31 10.54
CA ASP A 171 -3.30 -17.99 11.02
C ASP A 171 -4.33 -16.87 10.76
N LEU A 172 -4.94 -16.83 9.57
CA LEU A 172 -5.87 -15.77 9.17
C LEU A 172 -7.35 -16.17 9.20
N GLY A 173 -7.66 -17.46 9.42
CA GLY A 173 -9.02 -17.97 9.30
C GLY A 173 -9.58 -17.94 7.87
N LEU A 174 -8.76 -17.68 6.86
CA LEU A 174 -9.12 -17.54 5.46
C LEU A 174 -8.31 -18.51 4.59
N ARG A 175 -8.90 -19.00 3.50
CA ARG A 175 -8.10 -19.64 2.46
C ARG A 175 -7.28 -18.60 1.71
N PHE A 176 -6.14 -18.97 1.16
CA PHE A 176 -5.30 -18.07 0.38
C PHE A 176 -6.07 -17.37 -0.78
N VAL A 177 -6.95 -18.11 -1.47
CA VAL A 177 -7.75 -17.53 -2.56
C VAL A 177 -8.76 -16.50 -2.06
N GLU A 178 -9.31 -16.68 -0.87
CA GLU A 178 -10.26 -15.73 -0.25
C GLU A 178 -9.54 -14.46 0.20
N TRP A 179 -8.43 -14.62 0.92
CA TRP A 179 -7.56 -13.51 1.27
C TRP A 179 -7.13 -12.73 0.02
N ARG A 180 -6.63 -13.42 -1.00
CA ARG A 180 -6.18 -12.80 -2.25
C ARG A 180 -7.31 -12.01 -2.93
N THR A 181 -8.52 -12.55 -2.98
CA THR A 181 -9.66 -11.86 -3.59
C THR A 181 -9.96 -10.57 -2.86
N ARG A 182 -10.02 -10.59 -1.53
CA ARG A 182 -10.24 -9.40 -0.70
C ARG A 182 -9.11 -8.38 -0.88
N ALA A 183 -7.87 -8.82 -0.84
CA ALA A 183 -6.69 -7.97 -1.02
C ALA A 183 -6.67 -7.31 -2.42
N ARG A 184 -6.98 -8.07 -3.48
CA ARG A 184 -7.12 -7.54 -4.84
C ARG A 184 -8.23 -6.50 -4.95
N LEU A 185 -9.39 -6.73 -4.35
CA LEU A 185 -10.52 -5.80 -4.38
C LEU A 185 -10.20 -4.51 -3.62
N ASN A 186 -9.61 -4.60 -2.43
CA ASN A 186 -9.15 -3.42 -1.68
C ASN A 186 -8.18 -2.58 -2.52
N ARG A 187 -7.20 -3.24 -3.15
CA ARG A 187 -6.19 -2.57 -3.97
C ARG A 187 -6.78 -2.00 -5.26
N ALA A 188 -7.72 -2.71 -5.90
CA ALA A 188 -8.43 -2.19 -7.08
C ALA A 188 -9.23 -0.93 -6.75
N LEU A 189 -9.92 -0.91 -5.59
CA LEU A 189 -10.63 0.28 -5.12
C LEU A 189 -9.68 1.47 -4.89
N ALA A 190 -8.50 1.23 -4.32
CA ALA A 190 -7.48 2.27 -4.17
C ALA A 190 -7.06 2.86 -5.53
N HIS A 191 -6.83 2.02 -6.54
CA HIS A 191 -6.53 2.47 -7.90
C HIS A 191 -7.65 3.28 -8.53
N LEU A 192 -8.90 2.82 -8.40
CA LEU A 192 -10.07 3.48 -8.96
C LEU A 192 -10.32 4.83 -8.32
N ARG A 193 -10.17 4.94 -6.98
CA ARG A 193 -10.23 6.22 -6.25
C ARG A 193 -9.12 7.18 -6.68
N ALA A 194 -7.96 6.65 -7.04
CA ALA A 194 -6.85 7.43 -7.61
C ALA A 194 -7.06 7.82 -9.09
N GLY A 195 -8.23 7.53 -9.69
CA GLY A 195 -8.60 7.90 -11.06
C GLY A 195 -8.16 6.91 -12.13
N ALA A 196 -7.75 5.69 -11.77
CA ALA A 196 -7.47 4.63 -12.74
C ALA A 196 -8.75 4.14 -13.41
N THR A 197 -8.65 3.66 -14.66
CA THR A 197 -9.76 2.98 -15.31
C THR A 197 -9.95 1.58 -14.73
N GLN A 198 -11.16 1.03 -14.80
CA GLN A 198 -11.44 -0.35 -14.35
C GLN A 198 -10.51 -1.38 -15.02
N ARG A 199 -10.16 -1.19 -16.30
CA ARG A 199 -9.21 -2.06 -17.01
C ARG A 199 -7.80 -1.97 -16.42
N SER A 200 -7.33 -0.76 -16.15
CA SER A 200 -6.02 -0.54 -15.55
C SER A 200 -5.95 -1.10 -14.12
N ALA A 201 -6.95 -0.80 -13.30
CA ALA A 201 -7.06 -1.32 -11.94
C ALA A 201 -7.09 -2.86 -11.90
N ALA A 202 -7.90 -3.48 -12.78
CA ALA A 202 -7.97 -4.94 -12.87
C ALA A 202 -6.61 -5.57 -13.17
N ARG A 203 -5.89 -5.06 -14.16
CA ARG A 203 -4.55 -5.56 -14.53
C ARG A 203 -3.53 -5.37 -13.40
N ALA A 204 -3.53 -4.22 -12.76
CA ALA A 204 -2.63 -3.90 -11.66
C ALA A 204 -2.74 -4.90 -10.49
N VAL A 205 -3.93 -5.45 -10.27
CA VAL A 205 -4.18 -6.41 -9.18
C VAL A 205 -4.26 -7.88 -9.64
N GLY A 206 -3.86 -8.17 -10.89
CA GLY A 206 -3.74 -9.53 -11.39
C GLY A 206 -5.02 -10.15 -11.97
N TYR A 207 -5.99 -9.33 -12.41
CA TYR A 207 -7.09 -9.80 -13.25
C TYR A 207 -6.77 -9.57 -14.74
N ALA A 208 -7.11 -10.51 -15.58
CA ALA A 208 -6.89 -10.41 -17.03
C ALA A 208 -7.72 -9.30 -17.69
N SER A 209 -8.88 -8.95 -17.10
CA SER A 209 -9.81 -7.98 -17.64
C SER A 209 -10.63 -7.27 -16.57
N ALA A 210 -11.25 -6.13 -16.92
CA ALA A 210 -12.22 -5.45 -16.05
C ALA A 210 -13.41 -6.38 -15.71
N ASP A 211 -13.85 -7.22 -16.62
CA ASP A 211 -14.91 -8.20 -16.37
C ASP A 211 -14.54 -9.20 -15.27
N GLY A 212 -13.28 -9.63 -15.23
CA GLY A 212 -12.76 -10.48 -14.17
C GLY A 212 -12.81 -9.81 -12.78
N LEU A 213 -12.47 -8.54 -12.72
CA LEU A 213 -12.57 -7.71 -11.50
C LEU A 213 -14.06 -7.58 -11.07
N ILE A 214 -14.94 -7.24 -12.00
CA ILE A 214 -16.37 -7.09 -11.74
C ILE A 214 -16.97 -8.41 -11.22
N LYS A 215 -16.68 -9.54 -11.86
CA LYS A 215 -17.13 -10.86 -11.39
C LYS A 215 -16.62 -11.23 -10.01
N ALA A 216 -15.40 -10.83 -9.67
CA ALA A 216 -14.86 -11.04 -8.32
C ALA A 216 -15.59 -10.17 -7.28
N ALA A 217 -15.88 -8.91 -7.64
CA ALA A 217 -16.65 -8.00 -6.80
C ALA A 217 -18.08 -8.52 -6.57
N GLN A 218 -18.77 -8.93 -7.62
CA GLN A 218 -20.13 -9.51 -7.52
C GLN A 218 -20.15 -10.72 -6.58
N ARG A 219 -19.22 -11.65 -6.74
CA ARG A 219 -19.16 -12.85 -5.88
C ARG A 219 -18.89 -12.53 -4.42
N GLN A 220 -18.14 -11.46 -4.15
CA GLN A 220 -17.76 -11.08 -2.80
C GLN A 220 -18.83 -10.24 -2.08
N THR A 221 -19.65 -9.47 -2.82
CA THR A 221 -20.58 -8.48 -2.27
C THR A 221 -22.05 -8.74 -2.60
N GLY A 222 -22.34 -9.49 -3.65
CA GLY A 222 -23.68 -9.63 -4.20
C GLY A 222 -24.17 -8.40 -5.00
N LEU A 223 -23.30 -7.39 -5.19
CA LEU A 223 -23.65 -6.19 -5.95
C LEU A 223 -24.00 -6.52 -7.41
N ASP A 224 -24.95 -5.75 -7.94
CA ASP A 224 -25.33 -5.87 -9.34
C ASP A 224 -24.19 -5.46 -10.28
N ARG A 225 -24.12 -6.18 -11.42
CA ARG A 225 -23.11 -5.95 -12.45
C ARG A 225 -23.22 -4.55 -13.06
N GLU A 226 -24.43 -4.08 -13.33
CA GLU A 226 -24.66 -2.79 -13.98
C GLU A 226 -24.18 -1.65 -13.09
N MET A 227 -24.45 -1.74 -11.79
CA MET A 227 -23.93 -0.78 -10.80
C MET A 227 -22.39 -0.73 -10.80
N LEU A 228 -21.74 -1.92 -10.77
CA LEU A 228 -20.28 -2.02 -10.76
C LEU A 228 -19.63 -1.52 -12.06
N VAL A 229 -20.30 -1.69 -13.19
CA VAL A 229 -19.83 -1.17 -14.49
C VAL A 229 -19.96 0.33 -14.55
N ALA A 230 -21.08 0.89 -14.08
CA ALA A 230 -21.37 2.32 -14.13
C ALA A 230 -20.49 3.12 -13.17
N ASP A 231 -20.43 2.70 -11.90
CA ASP A 231 -19.63 3.34 -10.87
C ASP A 231 -19.17 2.31 -9.82
N PHE A 232 -18.00 1.74 -10.05
CA PHE A 232 -17.44 0.71 -9.18
C PHE A 232 -17.21 1.21 -7.75
N VAL A 233 -16.66 2.43 -7.62
CA VAL A 233 -16.34 3.00 -6.29
C VAL A 233 -17.61 3.35 -5.54
N GLY A 234 -18.53 4.09 -6.18
CA GLY A 234 -19.81 4.47 -5.56
C GLY A 234 -20.67 3.27 -5.17
N ALA A 235 -20.67 2.19 -5.97
CA ALA A 235 -21.35 0.95 -5.64
C ALA A 235 -20.82 0.33 -4.33
N PHE A 236 -19.49 0.32 -4.13
CA PHE A 236 -18.88 -0.17 -2.90
C PHE A 236 -19.12 0.75 -1.70
N GLU A 237 -19.13 2.05 -1.90
CA GLU A 237 -19.44 3.01 -0.83
C GLU A 237 -20.90 2.91 -0.36
N ALA A 238 -21.82 2.64 -1.28
CA ALA A 238 -23.21 2.37 -0.95
C ALA A 238 -23.39 1.03 -0.22
N TRP A 239 -22.66 0.00 -0.62
CA TRP A 239 -22.70 -1.33 0.00
C TRP A 239 -22.18 -1.36 1.44
N ARG A 240 -21.24 -0.49 1.79
CA ARG A 240 -20.66 -0.39 3.14
C ARG A 240 -21.56 0.31 4.17
N ARG A 241 -22.58 1.05 3.73
CA ARG A 241 -23.55 1.76 4.59
C ARG A 241 -24.64 0.84 5.09
#